data_599597e74f6cb57ce7439b0de4fc15ad
#
_entry.id   599597e74f6cb57ce7439b0de4fc15ad
#
_cell.length_a   1.000
_cell.length_b   1.000
_cell.length_c   1.000
_cell.angle_alpha   90.00
_cell.angle_beta   90.00
_cell.angle_gamma   90.00
#
_symmetry.space_group_name_H-M   'P 1'
#
loop_
_entity.id
_entity.type
_entity.pdbx_description
1 polymer ?
#
loop_
_entity_poly.entity_id
_entity_poly.type
_entity_poly.pdbx_seq_one_letter_code
_entity_poly.pdbx_strand_id
1 'polypeptide(L)'
;MSEINKSYIYSGTIRHRRFAPFDHFFTYPLFMTYIDLNSINNSLSKSWLWNIDKPALVSFMRKDYHGDSEMGLDESVRKTVFEKIGYKVKGPIRLLTHLRYLGYCFNPVSFYYCFDENDSEVEIILAEVTNTPWDERHAYIIHEKDKEGKFGNLIADLEKKLHVSPFWGMDHQYEWLFTQPDSNLLVNMKNFKDGEKVFDATLKMKRSPFTKKGLIKQVARFPFITMIVVFRIHWQAFKLWLKKAPFFIHPDKTDLIKES
;
A
#
# COMPACT_ATOMS: atom_id res chain seq x y z
N MET A 1 -26.64 -18.17 -6.04
CA MET A 1 -26.19 -17.03 -6.84
C MET A 1 -24.67 -17.05 -6.82
N SER A 2 -24.00 -17.09 -7.98
CA SER A 2 -22.53 -16.98 -8.02
C SER A 2 -22.15 -15.60 -7.51
N GLU A 3 -21.37 -15.54 -6.43
CA GLU A 3 -20.80 -14.27 -5.96
C GLU A 3 -20.08 -13.58 -7.12
N ILE A 4 -20.47 -12.36 -7.40
CA ILE A 4 -19.83 -11.55 -8.46
C ILE A 4 -18.42 -11.24 -7.97
N ASN A 5 -17.43 -11.83 -8.62
CA ASN A 5 -16.03 -11.56 -8.31
C ASN A 5 -15.71 -10.09 -8.61
N LYS A 6 -15.49 -9.30 -7.56
CA LYS A 6 -15.13 -7.87 -7.65
C LYS A 6 -13.62 -7.63 -7.58
N SER A 7 -12.82 -8.59 -8.07
CA SER A 7 -11.37 -8.43 -8.22
C SER A 7 -11.01 -7.76 -9.55
N TYR A 8 -9.99 -6.91 -9.53
CA TYR A 8 -9.53 -6.12 -10.68
C TYR A 8 -8.01 -6.00 -10.72
N ILE A 9 -7.49 -5.60 -11.87
CA ILE A 9 -6.12 -5.13 -12.03
C ILE A 9 -6.18 -3.61 -12.18
N TYR A 10 -5.42 -2.90 -11.37
CA TYR A 10 -5.20 -1.47 -11.51
C TYR A 10 -3.81 -1.22 -12.10
N SER A 11 -3.73 -0.43 -13.16
CA SER A 11 -2.46 -0.03 -13.78
C SER A 11 -2.40 1.48 -13.95
N GLY A 12 -1.22 2.05 -13.72
CA GLY A 12 -1.08 3.50 -13.74
C GLY A 12 0.32 3.96 -13.38
N THR A 13 0.41 5.02 -12.59
CA THR A 13 1.68 5.64 -12.19
C THR A 13 1.68 6.00 -10.71
N ILE A 14 2.86 5.90 -10.10
CA ILE A 14 3.19 6.51 -8.82
C ILE A 14 4.13 7.67 -9.05
N ARG A 15 3.77 8.85 -8.56
CA ARG A 15 4.62 10.04 -8.55
C ARG A 15 5.04 10.33 -7.13
N HIS A 16 6.32 10.59 -6.92
CA HIS A 16 6.87 11.13 -5.69
C HIS A 16 7.45 12.52 -5.98
N ARG A 17 7.19 13.48 -5.11
CA ARG A 17 7.78 14.81 -5.17
C ARG A 17 8.20 15.28 -3.79
N ARG A 18 9.45 15.62 -3.67
CA ARG A 18 10.04 16.28 -2.51
C ARG A 18 10.14 17.78 -2.82
N PHE A 19 9.70 18.63 -1.90
CA PHE A 19 9.76 20.08 -2.03
C PHE A 19 10.92 20.68 -1.24
N ALA A 20 11.29 20.08 -0.11
CA ALA A 20 12.36 20.52 0.76
C ALA A 20 13.34 19.39 1.08
N PRO A 21 14.63 19.66 1.30
CA PRO A 21 15.33 20.95 1.18
C PRO A 21 15.58 21.40 -0.27
N PHE A 22 15.25 20.58 -1.27
CA PHE A 22 15.33 20.87 -2.71
C PHE A 22 14.24 20.12 -3.46
N ASP A 23 13.80 20.68 -4.58
CA ASP A 23 12.80 20.03 -5.43
C ASP A 23 13.41 18.79 -6.11
N HIS A 24 12.74 17.66 -5.93
CA HIS A 24 13.12 16.40 -6.56
C HIS A 24 11.88 15.56 -6.79
N PHE A 25 11.62 15.19 -8.04
CA PHE A 25 10.46 14.38 -8.38
C PHE A 25 10.82 13.24 -9.34
N PHE A 26 10.02 12.21 -9.29
CA PHE A 26 10.04 11.11 -10.26
C PHE A 26 8.66 10.47 -10.37
N THR A 27 8.42 9.87 -11.52
CA THR A 27 7.18 9.13 -11.80
C THR A 27 7.54 7.79 -12.40
N TYR A 28 6.93 6.73 -11.87
CA TYR A 28 7.12 5.38 -12.39
C TYR A 28 5.78 4.72 -12.71
N PRO A 29 5.70 3.99 -13.84
CA PRO A 29 4.56 3.15 -14.13
C PRO A 29 4.60 1.90 -13.25
N LEU A 30 3.41 1.44 -12.83
CA LEU A 30 3.23 0.20 -12.07
C LEU A 30 1.83 -0.39 -12.31
N PHE A 31 1.62 -1.59 -11.81
CA PHE A 31 0.28 -2.15 -11.64
C PHE A 31 0.17 -2.78 -10.25
N MET A 32 -1.05 -2.83 -9.74
CA MET A 32 -1.41 -3.51 -8.49
C MET A 32 -2.62 -4.40 -8.73
N THR A 33 -2.77 -5.42 -7.92
CA THR A 33 -3.98 -6.26 -7.91
C THR A 33 -4.94 -5.74 -6.84
N TYR A 34 -6.22 -5.70 -7.19
CA TYR A 34 -7.31 -5.41 -6.29
C TYR A 34 -8.14 -6.67 -6.12
N ILE A 35 -8.06 -7.28 -4.97
CA ILE A 35 -8.56 -8.63 -4.72
C ILE A 35 -9.65 -8.59 -3.67
N ASP A 36 -10.81 -9.14 -3.99
CA ASP A 36 -11.87 -9.40 -3.02
C ASP A 36 -11.48 -10.58 -2.15
N LEU A 37 -11.32 -10.35 -0.84
CA LEU A 37 -10.84 -11.38 0.09
C LEU A 37 -11.84 -12.53 0.25
N ASN A 38 -13.14 -12.29 0.08
CA ASN A 38 -14.15 -13.34 0.13
C ASN A 38 -14.03 -14.32 -1.04
N SER A 39 -13.58 -13.83 -2.20
CA SER A 39 -13.48 -14.62 -3.44
C SER A 39 -12.04 -14.92 -3.86
N ILE A 40 -11.07 -14.77 -2.98
CA ILE A 40 -9.64 -14.92 -3.33
C ILE A 40 -9.33 -16.31 -3.90
N ASN A 41 -9.92 -17.37 -3.34
CA ASN A 41 -9.74 -18.75 -3.81
C ASN A 41 -10.28 -18.96 -5.23
N ASN A 42 -11.33 -18.22 -5.61
CA ASN A 42 -11.94 -18.28 -6.94
C ASN A 42 -11.19 -17.39 -7.94
N SER A 43 -10.69 -16.25 -7.47
CA SER A 43 -9.94 -15.28 -8.28
C SER A 43 -8.58 -15.82 -8.70
N LEU A 44 -7.92 -16.55 -7.80
CA LEU A 44 -6.60 -17.16 -7.98
C LEU A 44 -6.74 -18.69 -8.04
N SER A 45 -7.46 -19.21 -9.04
CA SER A 45 -7.59 -20.66 -9.24
C SER A 45 -6.22 -21.31 -9.50
N LYS A 46 -5.95 -22.42 -8.81
CA LYS A 46 -4.66 -23.15 -8.85
C LYS A 46 -4.17 -23.41 -10.27
N SER A 47 -3.01 -22.89 -10.60
CA SER A 47 -2.31 -23.14 -11.87
C SER A 47 -0.81 -22.88 -11.69
N TRP A 48 0.02 -23.29 -12.66
CA TRP A 48 1.44 -22.96 -12.65
C TRP A 48 1.70 -21.44 -12.77
N LEU A 49 0.75 -20.68 -13.29
CA LEU A 49 0.84 -19.24 -13.44
C LEU A 49 0.62 -18.51 -12.11
N TRP A 50 -0.29 -18.99 -11.27
CA TRP A 50 -0.58 -18.39 -9.97
C TRP A 50 -1.10 -19.40 -8.95
N ASN A 51 -0.80 -19.14 -7.72
CA ASN A 51 -1.23 -19.99 -6.62
C ASN A 51 -1.41 -19.17 -5.34
N ILE A 52 -2.12 -19.76 -4.38
CA ILE A 52 -2.25 -19.27 -3.01
C ILE A 52 -1.39 -20.18 -2.14
N ASP A 53 -0.54 -19.57 -1.30
CA ASP A 53 0.38 -20.21 -0.36
C ASP A 53 1.29 -21.29 -0.94
N LYS A 54 1.48 -21.24 -2.27
CA LYS A 54 2.43 -22.11 -3.00
C LYS A 54 3.19 -21.33 -4.05
N PRO A 55 4.43 -21.72 -4.37
CA PRO A 55 5.21 -21.08 -5.43
C PRO A 55 4.50 -21.17 -6.79
N ALA A 56 4.48 -20.04 -7.51
CA ALA A 56 4.02 -19.92 -8.90
C ALA A 56 4.69 -18.69 -9.52
N LEU A 57 4.42 -18.41 -10.80
CA LEU A 57 4.88 -17.18 -11.45
C LEU A 57 4.35 -15.95 -10.70
N VAL A 58 3.09 -16.00 -10.27
CA VAL A 58 2.43 -15.02 -9.41
C VAL A 58 1.85 -15.76 -8.21
N SER A 59 2.20 -15.37 -6.99
CA SER A 59 1.72 -16.01 -5.77
C SER A 59 1.12 -15.00 -4.81
N PHE A 60 0.01 -15.36 -4.21
CA PHE A 60 -0.49 -14.75 -2.99
C PHE A 60 -0.01 -15.61 -1.82
N MET A 61 0.83 -15.06 -0.96
CA MET A 61 1.31 -15.77 0.23
C MET A 61 0.77 -15.07 1.46
N ARG A 62 -0.02 -15.77 2.29
CA ARG A 62 -0.67 -15.18 3.48
C ARG A 62 0.30 -14.40 4.37
N LYS A 63 1.49 -14.90 4.57
CA LYS A 63 2.55 -14.29 5.39
C LYS A 63 3.07 -12.94 4.89
N ASP A 64 2.80 -12.57 3.63
CA ASP A 64 3.26 -11.30 3.05
C ASP A 64 2.33 -10.13 3.45
N TYR A 65 1.19 -10.40 4.11
CA TYR A 65 0.13 -9.44 4.39
C TYR A 65 -0.19 -9.33 5.87
N HIS A 66 -1.10 -8.42 6.20
CA HIS A 66 -1.45 -7.96 7.52
C HIS A 66 -1.80 -9.08 8.52
N GLY A 67 -1.31 -8.89 9.75
CA GLY A 67 -1.63 -9.72 10.91
C GLY A 67 -0.94 -11.07 10.91
N ASP A 68 -1.42 -11.96 11.81
CA ASP A 68 -0.88 -13.29 11.97
C ASP A 68 -1.18 -14.17 10.76
N SER A 69 -0.16 -14.86 10.23
CA SER A 69 -0.29 -15.74 9.07
C SER A 69 -1.17 -16.97 9.31
N GLU A 70 -1.35 -17.38 10.55
CA GLU A 70 -2.22 -18.50 10.95
C GLU A 70 -3.70 -18.11 10.96
N MET A 71 -4.00 -16.81 11.02
CA MET A 71 -5.35 -16.27 10.95
C MET A 71 -5.71 -15.87 9.51
N GLY A 72 -6.98 -15.99 9.13
CA GLY A 72 -7.48 -15.49 7.83
C GLY A 72 -7.20 -14.00 7.66
N LEU A 73 -6.85 -13.56 6.44
CA LEU A 73 -6.50 -12.16 6.20
C LEU A 73 -7.67 -11.20 6.46
N ASP A 74 -8.88 -11.58 6.02
CA ASP A 74 -10.10 -10.83 6.28
C ASP A 74 -10.33 -10.66 7.80
N GLU A 75 -10.21 -11.74 8.55
CA GLU A 75 -10.35 -11.76 10.00
C GLU A 75 -9.29 -10.89 10.70
N SER A 76 -8.04 -10.97 10.26
CA SER A 76 -6.94 -10.14 10.80
C SER A 76 -7.20 -8.65 10.61
N VAL A 77 -7.70 -8.25 9.45
CA VAL A 77 -8.06 -6.85 9.17
C VAL A 77 -9.21 -6.38 10.06
N ARG A 78 -10.30 -7.17 10.15
CA ARG A 78 -11.46 -6.86 11.01
C ARG A 78 -11.06 -6.74 12.48
N LYS A 79 -10.24 -7.66 12.96
CA LYS A 79 -9.70 -7.65 14.32
C LYS A 79 -8.92 -6.36 14.60
N THR A 80 -7.98 -5.99 13.72
CA THR A 80 -7.16 -4.80 13.89
C THR A 80 -7.99 -3.51 13.86
N VAL A 81 -8.98 -3.41 12.97
CA VAL A 81 -9.88 -2.26 12.93
C VAL A 81 -10.66 -2.16 14.24
N PHE A 82 -11.22 -3.28 14.71
CA PHE A 82 -11.96 -3.28 15.97
C PHE A 82 -11.09 -2.93 17.17
N GLU A 83 -9.90 -3.48 17.27
CA GLU A 83 -8.96 -3.20 18.38
C GLU A 83 -8.50 -1.74 18.41
N LYS A 84 -8.30 -1.11 17.23
CA LYS A 84 -7.79 0.27 17.15
C LYS A 84 -8.86 1.35 17.33
N ILE A 85 -10.08 1.13 16.82
CA ILE A 85 -11.13 2.17 16.79
C ILE A 85 -12.50 1.71 17.29
N GLY A 86 -12.64 0.44 17.75
CA GLY A 86 -13.90 -0.12 18.25
C GLY A 86 -14.97 -0.36 17.17
N TYR A 87 -14.63 -0.25 15.89
CA TYR A 87 -15.56 -0.38 14.79
C TYR A 87 -15.61 -1.81 14.24
N LYS A 88 -16.84 -2.36 14.10
CA LYS A 88 -17.05 -3.68 13.49
C LYS A 88 -17.32 -3.54 12.00
N VAL A 89 -16.32 -3.84 11.19
CA VAL A 89 -16.48 -3.94 9.73
C VAL A 89 -17.49 -5.05 9.40
N LYS A 90 -18.55 -4.76 8.66
CA LYS A 90 -19.60 -5.73 8.30
C LYS A 90 -19.55 -6.15 6.84
N GLY A 91 -19.19 -5.22 5.97
CA GLY A 91 -19.13 -5.45 4.52
C GLY A 91 -17.89 -6.22 4.07
N PRO A 92 -17.73 -6.43 2.76
CA PRO A 92 -16.58 -7.10 2.18
C PRO A 92 -15.31 -6.26 2.30
N ILE A 93 -14.15 -6.95 2.33
CA ILE A 93 -12.84 -6.31 2.33
C ILE A 93 -12.13 -6.63 1.03
N ARG A 94 -11.59 -5.58 0.37
CA ARG A 94 -10.82 -5.70 -0.86
C ARG A 94 -9.43 -5.14 -0.69
N LEU A 95 -8.44 -5.90 -1.13
CA LEU A 95 -7.03 -5.62 -0.96
C LEU A 95 -6.41 -5.09 -2.25
N LEU A 96 -5.91 -3.86 -2.23
CA LEU A 96 -5.04 -3.29 -3.28
C LEU A 96 -3.59 -3.49 -2.89
N THR A 97 -2.86 -4.31 -3.65
CA THR A 97 -1.50 -4.73 -3.27
C THR A 97 -0.68 -5.22 -4.45
N HIS A 98 0.63 -5.38 -4.23
CA HIS A 98 1.47 -6.22 -5.07
C HIS A 98 1.42 -7.67 -4.60
N LEU A 99 1.35 -8.60 -5.56
CA LEU A 99 1.55 -10.02 -5.30
C LEU A 99 3.05 -10.37 -5.33
N ARG A 100 3.36 -11.59 -4.98
CA ARG A 100 4.70 -12.15 -5.17
C ARG A 100 4.88 -12.53 -6.63
N TYR A 101 5.92 -12.02 -7.27
CA TYR A 101 6.26 -12.29 -8.67
C TYR A 101 7.59 -13.03 -8.73
N LEU A 102 7.63 -14.18 -9.41
CA LEU A 102 8.82 -15.03 -9.51
C LEU A 102 9.44 -15.37 -8.13
N GLY A 103 8.59 -15.59 -7.13
CA GLY A 103 9.02 -15.89 -5.76
C GLY A 103 9.47 -14.69 -4.92
N TYR A 104 9.56 -13.48 -5.48
CA TYR A 104 9.96 -12.27 -4.78
C TYR A 104 8.77 -11.34 -4.50
N CYS A 105 8.60 -10.95 -3.23
CA CYS A 105 7.61 -9.97 -2.81
C CYS A 105 8.31 -8.67 -2.41
N PHE A 106 7.83 -7.55 -2.94
CA PHE A 106 8.20 -6.22 -2.47
C PHE A 106 6.95 -5.36 -2.46
N ASN A 107 6.44 -5.11 -1.27
CA ASN A 107 5.16 -4.47 -1.08
C ASN A 107 5.25 -3.37 -0.01
N PRO A 108 5.71 -2.15 -0.41
CA PRO A 108 5.91 -1.06 0.54
C PRO A 108 4.60 -0.55 1.14
N VAL A 109 3.47 -0.79 0.50
CA VAL A 109 2.15 -0.46 1.02
C VAL A 109 1.07 -1.38 0.48
N SER A 110 0.17 -1.82 1.35
CA SER A 110 -1.09 -2.50 1.02
C SER A 110 -2.26 -1.71 1.56
N PHE A 111 -3.32 -1.58 0.77
CA PHE A 111 -4.55 -0.89 1.17
C PHE A 111 -5.71 -1.87 1.24
N TYR A 112 -6.32 -2.00 2.40
CA TYR A 112 -7.49 -2.83 2.65
C TYR A 112 -8.72 -1.93 2.69
N TYR A 113 -9.53 -1.98 1.63
CA TYR A 113 -10.77 -1.22 1.49
C TYR A 113 -11.91 -2.00 2.15
N CYS A 114 -12.38 -1.54 3.29
CA CYS A 114 -13.50 -2.11 4.03
C CYS A 114 -14.78 -1.39 3.64
N PHE A 115 -15.70 -2.13 3.03
CA PHE A 115 -16.97 -1.59 2.55
C PHE A 115 -18.04 -1.64 3.63
N ASP A 116 -19.11 -0.88 3.40
CA ASP A 116 -20.37 -0.96 4.13
C ASP A 116 -21.04 -2.33 3.91
N GLU A 117 -22.05 -2.64 4.73
CA GLU A 117 -22.79 -3.91 4.68
C GLU A 117 -23.49 -4.14 3.31
N ASN A 118 -23.86 -3.05 2.62
CA ASN A 118 -24.48 -3.09 1.30
C ASN A 118 -23.50 -3.19 0.14
N ASP A 119 -22.19 -3.20 0.42
CA ASP A 119 -21.11 -3.21 -0.59
C ASP A 119 -21.20 -2.05 -1.58
N SER A 120 -21.57 -0.89 -1.11
CA SER A 120 -21.81 0.33 -1.89
C SER A 120 -20.72 1.38 -1.73
N GLU A 121 -20.22 1.61 -0.52
CA GLU A 121 -19.22 2.62 -0.22
C GLU A 121 -18.13 2.08 0.69
N VAL A 122 -16.92 2.63 0.55
CA VAL A 122 -15.81 2.35 1.46
C VAL A 122 -15.98 3.20 2.72
N GLU A 123 -16.09 2.55 3.87
CA GLU A 123 -16.20 3.21 5.18
C GLU A 123 -14.84 3.36 5.86
N ILE A 124 -13.96 2.36 5.68
CA ILE A 124 -12.65 2.32 6.34
C ILE A 124 -11.60 1.87 5.34
N ILE A 125 -10.41 2.45 5.44
CA ILE A 125 -9.21 1.93 4.79
C ILE A 125 -8.17 1.63 5.87
N LEU A 126 -7.71 0.37 5.92
CA LEU A 126 -6.50 0.03 6.63
C LEU A 126 -5.34 0.12 5.64
N ALA A 127 -4.41 1.04 5.89
CA ALA A 127 -3.20 1.21 5.10
C ALA A 127 -2.01 0.59 5.83
N GLU A 128 -1.58 -0.59 5.41
CA GLU A 128 -0.39 -1.24 5.94
C GLU A 128 0.86 -0.76 5.20
N VAL A 129 1.69 -0.01 5.88
CA VAL A 129 2.97 0.49 5.37
C VAL A 129 4.08 -0.40 5.89
N THR A 130 4.95 -0.86 4.98
CA THR A 130 6.11 -1.70 5.31
C THR A 130 7.39 -0.91 5.11
N ASN A 131 8.19 -0.82 6.16
CA ASN A 131 9.53 -0.27 6.13
C ASN A 131 10.50 -1.36 5.67
N THR A 132 10.72 -1.45 4.38
CA THR A 132 11.41 -2.56 3.73
C THR A 132 12.85 -2.84 4.16
N PRO A 133 13.67 -1.86 4.60
CA PRO A 133 15.01 -2.18 5.11
C PRO A 133 15.01 -2.92 6.45
N TRP A 134 13.95 -2.73 7.28
CA TRP A 134 13.88 -3.27 8.65
C TRP A 134 12.70 -4.24 8.86
N ASP A 135 11.88 -4.48 7.82
CA ASP A 135 10.66 -5.30 7.84
C ASP A 135 9.64 -4.90 8.92
N GLU A 136 9.68 -3.61 9.31
CA GLU A 136 8.71 -3.05 10.24
C GLU A 136 7.41 -2.72 9.51
N ARG A 137 6.28 -3.07 10.11
CA ARG A 137 4.96 -2.82 9.54
C ARG A 137 4.12 -1.98 10.48
N HIS A 138 3.41 -1.02 9.92
CA HIS A 138 2.43 -0.23 10.66
C HIS A 138 1.13 -0.11 9.90
N ALA A 139 0.00 -0.36 10.57
CA ALA A 139 -1.33 -0.21 10.01
C ALA A 139 -1.95 1.10 10.47
N TYR A 140 -2.15 2.02 9.53
CA TYR A 140 -2.94 3.23 9.71
C TYR A 140 -4.41 2.92 9.42
N ILE A 141 -5.32 3.49 10.20
CA ILE A 141 -6.76 3.37 9.99
C ILE A 141 -7.29 4.73 9.53
N ILE A 142 -7.91 4.75 8.37
CA ILE A 142 -8.63 5.88 7.81
C ILE A 142 -10.12 5.53 7.90
N HIS A 143 -10.88 6.30 8.66
CA HIS A 143 -12.28 6.03 8.94
C HIS A 143 -13.18 7.11 8.31
N GLU A 144 -14.48 6.79 8.10
CA GLU A 144 -15.46 7.72 7.52
C GLU A 144 -15.59 9.03 8.31
N LYS A 145 -15.35 9.02 9.64
CA LYS A 145 -15.37 10.21 10.48
C LYS A 145 -14.35 11.28 10.06
N ASP A 146 -13.28 10.84 9.40
CA ASP A 146 -12.22 11.70 8.89
C ASP A 146 -12.53 12.18 7.45
N LYS A 147 -13.75 11.92 6.97
CA LYS A 147 -14.20 12.20 5.63
C LYS A 147 -14.64 13.66 5.51
N GLU A 148 -13.78 14.48 4.94
CA GLU A 148 -14.09 15.88 4.60
C GLU A 148 -14.24 16.10 3.08
N GLY A 149 -14.07 15.04 2.30
CA GLY A 149 -14.02 15.12 0.84
C GLY A 149 -15.39 15.23 0.18
N LYS A 150 -15.44 15.96 -0.93
CA LYS A 150 -16.56 15.90 -1.87
C LYS A 150 -16.53 14.54 -2.59
N PHE A 151 -17.69 13.98 -2.94
CA PHE A 151 -17.82 12.76 -3.75
C PHE A 151 -17.32 11.45 -3.10
N GLY A 152 -17.48 11.27 -1.80
CA GLY A 152 -17.15 10.02 -1.14
C GLY A 152 -15.64 9.74 -1.00
N ASN A 153 -14.77 10.76 -1.11
CA ASN A 153 -13.37 10.62 -0.79
C ASN A 153 -13.17 10.48 0.72
N LEU A 154 -12.20 9.66 1.11
CA LEU A 154 -11.74 9.56 2.50
C LEU A 154 -10.50 10.43 2.66
N ILE A 155 -10.50 11.31 3.66
CA ILE A 155 -9.35 12.13 4.03
C ILE A 155 -9.03 11.87 5.50
N ALA A 156 -7.76 11.72 5.83
CA ALA A 156 -7.32 11.58 7.20
C ALA A 156 -6.01 12.32 7.44
N ASP A 157 -5.95 13.03 8.57
CA ASP A 157 -4.74 13.59 9.12
C ASP A 157 -4.15 12.60 10.13
N LEU A 158 -2.92 12.19 9.90
CA LEU A 158 -2.27 11.11 10.65
C LEU A 158 -0.87 11.55 11.11
N GLU A 159 -0.52 11.20 12.32
CA GLU A 159 0.86 11.30 12.77
C GLU A 159 1.75 10.24 12.12
N LYS A 160 2.96 10.62 11.77
CA LYS A 160 3.96 9.67 11.28
C LYS A 160 4.39 8.72 12.40
N LYS A 161 4.12 7.42 12.23
CA LYS A 161 4.46 6.37 13.21
C LYS A 161 5.62 5.48 12.77
N LEU A 162 6.06 5.56 11.52
CA LEU A 162 7.08 4.69 10.95
C LEU A 162 8.22 5.48 10.31
N HIS A 163 9.47 5.08 10.57
CA HIS A 163 10.67 5.68 9.98
C HIS A 163 10.96 5.08 8.60
N VAL A 164 10.10 5.36 7.61
CA VAL A 164 10.16 4.77 6.25
C VAL A 164 11.24 5.33 5.34
N SER A 165 11.96 6.35 5.75
CA SER A 165 13.00 6.99 4.94
C SER A 165 14.07 7.62 5.80
N PRO A 166 15.37 7.33 5.57
CA PRO A 166 16.47 7.94 6.30
C PRO A 166 16.66 9.44 6.02
N PHE A 167 15.89 10.00 5.10
CA PHE A 167 15.96 11.42 4.74
C PHE A 167 14.86 12.28 5.39
N TRP A 168 14.07 11.71 6.34
CA TRP A 168 13.00 12.38 7.05
C TRP A 168 12.91 11.94 8.52
N GLY A 169 12.89 12.88 9.46
CA GLY A 169 12.64 12.63 10.88
C GLY A 169 11.24 12.07 11.18
N MET A 170 10.89 11.94 12.46
CA MET A 170 9.57 11.45 12.91
C MET A 170 8.55 12.58 13.14
N ASP A 171 9.01 13.83 13.23
CA ASP A 171 8.26 15.06 13.50
C ASP A 171 7.46 15.54 12.25
N HIS A 172 6.63 14.66 11.70
CA HIS A 172 5.87 14.93 10.49
C HIS A 172 4.39 14.53 10.64
N GLN A 173 3.52 15.25 9.92
CA GLN A 173 2.11 14.96 9.80
C GLN A 173 1.80 14.48 8.37
N TYR A 174 0.95 13.47 8.24
CA TYR A 174 0.47 12.97 6.97
C TYR A 174 -0.98 13.40 6.74
N GLU A 175 -1.26 13.94 5.58
CA GLU A 175 -2.61 14.06 5.03
C GLU A 175 -2.77 13.00 3.94
N TRP A 176 -3.71 12.09 4.09
CA TRP A 176 -4.01 11.06 3.12
C TRP A 176 -5.38 11.30 2.50
N LEU A 177 -5.45 11.18 1.18
CA LEU A 177 -6.69 11.25 0.40
C LEU A 177 -6.83 9.98 -0.41
N PHE A 178 -8.00 9.36 -0.33
CA PHE A 178 -8.39 8.19 -1.11
C PHE A 178 -9.68 8.47 -1.84
N THR A 179 -9.75 8.10 -3.12
CA THR A 179 -11.03 8.03 -3.85
C THR A 179 -11.66 6.66 -3.69
N GLN A 180 -12.96 6.56 -3.92
CA GLN A 180 -13.62 5.26 -4.04
C GLN A 180 -12.95 4.45 -5.18
N PRO A 181 -12.75 3.12 -5.00
CA PRO A 181 -12.07 2.26 -5.96
C PRO A 181 -12.99 1.91 -7.14
N ASP A 182 -13.15 2.82 -8.07
CA ASP A 182 -13.95 2.67 -9.28
C ASP A 182 -13.08 2.53 -10.55
N SER A 183 -13.57 2.96 -11.71
CA SER A 183 -12.86 2.96 -12.99
C SER A 183 -11.48 3.63 -12.92
N ASN A 184 -11.39 4.66 -12.08
CA ASN A 184 -10.14 5.32 -11.70
C ASN A 184 -9.98 5.26 -10.19
N LEU A 185 -8.74 5.13 -9.74
CA LEU A 185 -8.36 5.14 -8.33
C LEU A 185 -7.23 6.14 -8.13
N LEU A 186 -7.40 6.98 -7.13
CA LEU A 186 -6.39 7.92 -6.67
C LEU A 186 -6.10 7.69 -5.19
N VAL A 187 -4.83 7.61 -4.85
CA VAL A 187 -4.33 7.76 -3.48
C VAL A 187 -3.32 8.89 -3.49
N ASN A 188 -3.49 9.87 -2.64
CA ASN A 188 -2.52 10.95 -2.46
C ASN A 188 -2.14 11.03 -0.99
N MET A 189 -0.86 10.97 -0.71
CA MET A 189 -0.27 11.18 0.60
C MET A 189 0.56 12.46 0.55
N LYS A 190 0.26 13.41 1.41
CA LYS A 190 1.08 14.60 1.64
C LYS A 190 1.77 14.48 2.99
N ASN A 191 2.98 15.00 3.07
CA ASN A 191 3.78 15.02 4.28
C ASN A 191 4.10 16.48 4.61
N PHE A 192 3.77 16.89 5.83
CA PHE A 192 3.99 18.23 6.34
C PHE A 192 5.00 18.20 7.49
N LYS A 193 5.83 19.23 7.54
CA LYS A 193 6.71 19.54 8.65
C LYS A 193 6.56 21.03 8.98
N ASP A 194 6.33 21.35 10.25
CA ASP A 194 6.14 22.73 10.72
C ASP A 194 5.05 23.49 9.91
N GLY A 195 4.00 22.79 9.50
CA GLY A 195 2.90 23.32 8.69
C GLY A 195 3.19 23.45 7.20
N GLU A 196 4.42 23.21 6.74
CA GLU A 196 4.80 23.28 5.33
C GLU A 196 4.81 21.91 4.67
N LYS A 197 4.28 21.82 3.44
CA LYS A 197 4.32 20.59 2.66
C LYS A 197 5.73 20.33 2.15
N VAL A 198 6.35 19.25 2.64
CA VAL A 198 7.73 18.88 2.31
C VAL A 198 7.83 17.72 1.31
N PHE A 199 6.76 16.92 1.18
CA PHE A 199 6.73 15.78 0.26
C PHE A 199 5.29 15.42 -0.13
N ASP A 200 5.10 14.89 -1.34
CA ASP A 200 3.87 14.19 -1.72
C ASP A 200 4.15 12.90 -2.52
N ALA A 201 3.27 11.92 -2.33
CA ALA A 201 3.19 10.71 -3.15
C ALA A 201 1.79 10.61 -3.75
N THR A 202 1.70 10.43 -5.07
CA THR A 202 0.41 10.34 -5.77
C THR A 202 0.36 9.08 -6.61
N LEU A 203 -0.53 8.17 -6.26
CA LEU A 203 -0.85 6.97 -7.01
C LEU A 203 -2.11 7.24 -7.85
N LYS A 204 -1.99 7.16 -9.18
CA LYS A 204 -3.11 7.29 -10.13
C LYS A 204 -3.22 6.04 -10.95
N MET A 205 -4.36 5.38 -10.91
CA MET A 205 -4.55 4.07 -11.53
C MET A 205 -5.88 3.97 -12.27
N LYS A 206 -5.90 3.12 -13.29
CA LYS A 206 -7.09 2.79 -14.08
C LYS A 206 -7.40 1.30 -13.96
N ARG A 207 -8.67 0.99 -13.73
CA ARG A 207 -9.19 -0.36 -13.57
C ARG A 207 -9.23 -1.14 -14.88
N SER A 208 -8.92 -2.42 -14.83
CA SER A 208 -9.13 -3.41 -15.87
C SER A 208 -9.59 -4.75 -15.27
N PRO A 209 -10.29 -5.62 -16.03
CA PRO A 209 -10.76 -6.88 -15.51
C PRO A 209 -9.62 -7.78 -14.99
N PHE A 210 -9.87 -8.48 -13.89
CA PHE A 210 -8.97 -9.48 -13.35
C PHE A 210 -9.11 -10.79 -14.14
N THR A 211 -8.29 -10.94 -15.17
CA THR A 211 -8.27 -12.11 -16.04
C THR A 211 -6.87 -12.70 -16.15
N LYS A 212 -6.80 -14.01 -16.47
CA LYS A 212 -5.51 -14.69 -16.76
C LYS A 212 -4.68 -13.92 -17.77
N LYS A 213 -5.28 -13.60 -18.90
CA LYS A 213 -4.63 -12.86 -19.99
C LYS A 213 -4.21 -11.46 -19.55
N GLY A 214 -5.05 -10.76 -18.77
CA GLY A 214 -4.75 -9.44 -18.22
C GLY A 214 -3.54 -9.47 -17.30
N LEU A 215 -3.48 -10.42 -16.37
CA LEU A 215 -2.37 -10.56 -15.43
C LEU A 215 -1.06 -10.93 -16.14
N ILE A 216 -1.08 -11.90 -17.06
CA ILE A 216 0.09 -12.26 -17.89
C ILE A 216 0.60 -11.03 -18.64
N LYS A 217 -0.31 -10.24 -19.25
CA LYS A 217 0.05 -9.02 -19.96
C LYS A 217 0.77 -8.02 -19.04
N GLN A 218 0.30 -7.85 -17.79
CA GLN A 218 0.96 -6.94 -16.84
C GLN A 218 2.32 -7.49 -16.39
N VAL A 219 2.41 -8.78 -16.07
CA VAL A 219 3.70 -9.40 -15.70
C VAL A 219 4.71 -9.31 -16.84
N ALA A 220 4.28 -9.53 -18.09
CA ALA A 220 5.13 -9.39 -19.27
C ALA A 220 5.55 -7.92 -19.53
N ARG A 221 4.66 -6.96 -19.25
CA ARG A 221 4.96 -5.52 -19.39
C ARG A 221 5.89 -5.02 -18.29
N PHE A 222 5.82 -5.61 -17.12
CA PHE A 222 6.60 -5.24 -15.93
C PHE A 222 7.39 -6.45 -15.41
N PRO A 223 8.27 -7.05 -16.24
CA PRO A 223 9.07 -8.17 -15.80
C PRO A 223 9.95 -7.70 -14.62
N PHE A 224 10.02 -8.51 -13.58
CA PHE A 224 10.80 -8.18 -12.38
C PHE A 224 10.40 -6.88 -11.67
N ILE A 225 9.10 -6.51 -11.71
CA ILE A 225 8.61 -5.23 -11.15
C ILE A 225 9.11 -5.00 -9.72
N THR A 226 9.08 -6.02 -8.89
CA THR A 226 9.54 -5.96 -7.50
C THR A 226 11.04 -5.62 -7.41
N MET A 227 11.88 -6.27 -8.20
CA MET A 227 13.33 -5.99 -8.25
C MET A 227 13.62 -4.59 -8.81
N ILE A 228 12.88 -4.19 -9.85
CA ILE A 228 13.00 -2.84 -10.44
C ILE A 228 12.61 -1.77 -9.43
N VAL A 229 11.58 -1.98 -8.62
CA VAL A 229 11.19 -1.03 -7.56
C VAL A 229 12.29 -0.92 -6.50
N VAL A 230 12.84 -2.04 -6.04
CA VAL A 230 13.99 -2.04 -5.10
C VAL A 230 15.17 -1.27 -5.68
N PHE A 231 15.57 -1.59 -6.91
CA PHE A 231 16.67 -0.86 -7.59
C PHE A 231 16.40 0.64 -7.68
N ARG A 232 15.18 1.03 -8.06
CA ARG A 232 14.78 2.44 -8.16
C ARG A 232 14.81 3.16 -6.83
N ILE A 233 14.39 2.52 -5.73
CA ILE A 233 14.47 3.10 -4.39
C ILE A 233 15.92 3.39 -4.02
N HIS A 234 16.83 2.43 -4.18
CA HIS A 234 18.26 2.62 -3.89
C HIS A 234 18.88 3.69 -4.81
N TRP A 235 18.50 3.71 -6.09
CA TRP A 235 18.95 4.73 -7.03
C TRP A 235 18.49 6.14 -6.63
N GLN A 236 17.24 6.29 -6.19
CA GLN A 236 16.78 7.58 -5.69
C GLN A 236 17.46 7.97 -4.37
N ALA A 237 17.68 7.03 -3.46
CA ALA A 237 18.43 7.26 -2.24
C ALA A 237 19.87 7.72 -2.55
N PHE A 238 20.55 7.08 -3.49
CA PHE A 238 21.87 7.48 -3.96
C PHE A 238 21.87 8.91 -4.54
N LYS A 239 20.89 9.26 -5.37
CA LYS A 239 20.75 10.63 -5.90
C LYS A 239 20.53 11.67 -4.80
N LEU A 240 19.73 11.36 -3.78
CA LEU A 240 19.51 12.24 -2.63
C LEU A 240 20.79 12.40 -1.81
N TRP A 241 21.55 11.32 -1.62
CA TRP A 241 22.85 11.35 -0.94
C TRP A 241 23.87 12.23 -1.70
N LEU A 242 23.96 12.10 -3.02
CA LEU A 242 24.81 12.97 -3.87
C LEU A 242 24.42 14.45 -3.75
N LYS A 243 23.12 14.73 -3.58
CA LYS A 243 22.59 16.09 -3.36
C LYS A 243 22.74 16.56 -1.91
N LYS A 244 23.46 15.79 -1.05
CA LYS A 244 23.67 16.11 0.37
C LYS A 244 22.38 16.32 1.16
N ALA A 245 21.33 15.54 0.87
CA ALA A 245 20.10 15.52 1.66
C ALA A 245 20.43 15.12 3.10
N PRO A 246 19.82 15.76 4.13
CA PRO A 246 20.05 15.39 5.52
C PRO A 246 19.67 13.93 5.75
N PHE A 247 20.53 13.24 6.52
CA PHE A 247 20.36 11.81 6.85
C PHE A 247 19.98 11.68 8.34
N PHE A 248 18.92 10.95 8.63
CA PHE A 248 18.43 10.68 9.98
C PHE A 248 18.65 9.21 10.32
N ILE A 249 19.27 8.96 11.46
CA ILE A 249 19.50 7.60 11.97
C ILE A 249 18.16 7.05 12.48
N HIS A 250 17.97 5.74 12.34
CA HIS A 250 16.78 5.06 12.86
C HIS A 250 16.68 5.25 14.38
N PRO A 251 15.49 5.58 14.95
CA PRO A 251 15.33 5.87 16.38
C PRO A 251 15.95 4.80 17.30
N ASP A 252 15.72 3.53 17.03
CA ASP A 252 16.24 2.42 17.84
C ASP A 252 17.77 2.30 17.87
N LYS A 253 18.48 2.90 16.88
CA LYS A 253 19.94 2.94 16.86
C LYS A 253 20.54 4.14 17.58
N THR A 254 19.71 5.13 17.89
CA THR A 254 20.14 6.35 18.57
C THR A 254 20.48 6.04 20.04
N ASP A 255 19.79 5.10 20.65
CA ASP A 255 20.02 4.69 22.05
C ASP A 255 21.30 3.86 22.21
N LEU A 256 21.66 3.06 21.22
CA LEU A 256 22.91 2.28 21.22
C LEU A 256 24.18 3.15 21.07
N ILE A 257 24.06 4.35 20.51
CA ILE A 257 25.20 5.27 20.34
C ILE A 257 25.40 6.15 21.58
N LYS A 258 24.38 6.30 22.44
CA LYS A 258 24.49 7.04 23.70
C LYS A 258 25.07 6.21 24.85
N GLU A 259 25.10 4.89 24.72
CA GLU A 259 25.65 3.96 25.71
C GLU A 259 27.10 3.49 25.38
N SER A 260 27.68 3.93 24.29
CA SER A 260 29.08 3.70 23.89
C SER A 260 29.94 4.98 24.04
#